data_811be57d8f4b76b400d87c94eadb6d14
#
_entry.id   811be57d8f4b76b400d87c94eadb6d14
#
_cell.length_a   1.000
_cell.length_b   1.000
_cell.length_c   1.000
_cell.angle_alpha   90.00
_cell.angle_beta   90.00
_cell.angle_gamma   90.00
#
_symmetry.space_group_name_H-M   'P 1'
#
loop_
_entity.id
_entity.type
_entity.pdbx_description
1 polymer ?
#
loop_
_entity_poly.entity_id
_entity_poly.type
_entity_poly.pdbx_seq_one_letter_code
_entity_poly.pdbx_strand_id
1 'polypeptide(L)'
;MKKNSLTLTVVANMTSNYSESLGNIASVQKVFKNRKIYSMRSRESLKNAIMVQSGMYDDLETSLDGAAQKKVSEELNASNCRALEGGYMNTQGTTYVRKSSFYLTDAVAAEHFVNETRFHNNLYLATNYAKEQGISVQSNGGSAGLMPYQYEYDKSLKIYSMTIDLEMIGKDENFHEEADAKEKAERVIALLDAVENLSLVVRG
;
A
#
# COMPACT_ATOMS: atom_id res chain seq x y z
N MET A 1 -31.68 6.29 -9.65
CA MET A 1 -31.27 6.42 -8.24
C MET A 1 -30.08 7.38 -8.18
N LYS A 2 -30.12 8.39 -7.34
CA LYS A 2 -28.93 9.20 -7.05
C LYS A 2 -28.02 8.33 -6.17
N LYS A 3 -26.83 8.00 -6.66
CA LYS A 3 -25.82 7.31 -5.84
C LYS A 3 -25.24 8.31 -4.83
N ASN A 4 -25.27 7.96 -3.56
CA ASN A 4 -24.62 8.74 -2.51
C ASN A 4 -23.13 8.38 -2.45
N SER A 5 -22.28 9.30 -2.87
CA SER A 5 -20.83 9.13 -2.82
C SER A 5 -20.13 10.36 -2.30
N LEU A 6 -18.97 10.16 -1.66
CA LEU A 6 -18.09 11.21 -1.24
C LEU A 6 -16.78 11.10 -2.02
N THR A 7 -16.40 12.17 -2.72
CA THR A 7 -15.13 12.22 -3.47
C THR A 7 -14.21 13.29 -2.87
N LEU A 8 -12.97 12.91 -2.60
CA LEU A 8 -11.92 13.76 -2.11
C LEU A 8 -10.80 13.82 -3.16
N THR A 9 -10.21 15.00 -3.33
CA THR A 9 -8.91 15.14 -3.99
C THR A 9 -7.89 15.50 -2.93
N VAL A 10 -6.85 14.70 -2.82
CA VAL A 10 -5.81 14.84 -1.81
C VAL A 10 -4.51 15.27 -2.47
N VAL A 11 -3.90 16.30 -1.90
CA VAL A 11 -2.57 16.79 -2.27
C VAL A 11 -1.68 16.61 -1.05
N ALA A 12 -0.69 15.74 -1.14
CA ALA A 12 0.16 15.41 -0.01
C ALA A 12 1.62 15.22 -0.41
N ASN A 13 2.53 15.64 0.47
CA ASN A 13 3.95 15.38 0.29
C ASN A 13 4.25 13.96 0.82
N MET A 14 4.52 13.03 -0.09
CA MET A 14 4.71 11.62 0.25
C MET A 14 5.80 10.95 -0.59
N THR A 15 6.34 9.85 -0.06
CA THR A 15 7.27 8.99 -0.79
C THR A 15 6.55 8.17 -1.87
N SER A 16 7.28 7.78 -2.91
CA SER A 16 6.86 6.77 -3.87
C SER A 16 7.06 5.37 -3.29
N ASN A 17 6.33 4.39 -3.81
CA ASN A 17 6.66 2.99 -3.58
C ASN A 17 7.62 2.48 -4.67
N TYR A 18 8.35 1.41 -4.36
CA TYR A 18 9.23 0.78 -5.33
C TYR A 18 8.45 -0.07 -6.32
N SER A 19 8.92 -0.07 -7.58
CA SER A 19 8.39 -0.94 -8.63
C SER A 19 9.05 -2.30 -8.62
N GLU A 20 10.37 -2.30 -8.41
CA GLU A 20 11.21 -3.49 -8.47
C GLU A 20 12.34 -3.40 -7.46
N SER A 21 12.77 -4.56 -6.98
CA SER A 21 14.00 -4.73 -6.23
C SER A 21 14.75 -5.90 -6.86
N LEU A 22 15.67 -5.59 -7.76
CA LEU A 22 16.53 -6.57 -8.40
C LEU A 22 17.86 -6.62 -7.67
N GLY A 23 17.99 -7.60 -6.77
CA GLY A 23 19.18 -7.74 -5.96
C GLY A 23 19.42 -6.49 -5.11
N ASN A 24 20.49 -5.76 -5.40
CA ASN A 24 20.93 -4.59 -4.64
C ASN A 24 20.45 -3.24 -5.24
N ILE A 25 19.52 -3.27 -6.18
CA ILE A 25 18.99 -2.07 -6.84
C ILE A 25 17.48 -2.03 -6.64
N ALA A 26 16.97 -0.91 -6.13
CA ALA A 26 15.54 -0.64 -6.03
C ALA A 26 15.19 0.68 -6.74
N SER A 27 14.19 0.65 -7.61
CA SER A 27 13.72 1.84 -8.33
C SER A 27 12.30 2.23 -7.89
N VAL A 28 12.04 3.52 -7.82
CA VAL A 28 10.70 4.03 -7.51
C VAL A 28 9.74 3.78 -8.67
N GLN A 29 8.48 3.60 -8.36
CA GLN A 29 7.44 3.44 -9.37
C GLN A 29 7.22 4.75 -10.13
N LYS A 30 7.09 4.66 -11.45
CA LYS A 30 7.01 5.82 -12.35
C LYS A 30 5.92 5.64 -13.39
N VAL A 31 5.40 6.77 -13.86
CA VAL A 31 4.51 6.84 -15.02
C VAL A 31 5.07 7.82 -16.04
N PHE A 32 5.01 7.45 -17.31
CA PHE A 32 5.39 8.32 -18.41
C PHE A 32 4.14 9.04 -18.95
N LYS A 33 4.17 10.37 -18.92
CA LYS A 33 3.08 11.22 -19.39
C LYS A 33 3.66 12.50 -20.01
N ASN A 34 3.10 12.95 -21.12
CA ASN A 34 3.48 14.21 -21.77
C ASN A 34 5.00 14.35 -21.99
N ARG A 35 5.65 13.27 -22.45
CA ARG A 35 7.11 13.19 -22.70
C ARG A 35 7.98 13.41 -21.46
N LYS A 36 7.41 13.28 -20.25
CA LYS A 36 8.12 13.37 -18.98
C LYS A 36 7.81 12.16 -18.11
N ILE A 37 8.72 11.88 -17.20
CA ILE A 37 8.56 10.83 -16.19
C ILE A 37 8.09 11.47 -14.90
N TYR A 38 7.10 10.87 -14.25
CA TYR A 38 6.60 11.27 -12.94
C TYR A 38 6.72 10.09 -11.98
N SER A 39 7.19 10.37 -10.77
CA SER A 39 7.14 9.37 -9.71
C SER A 39 5.71 9.18 -9.22
N MET A 40 5.40 7.98 -8.72
CA MET A 40 4.07 7.68 -8.25
C MET A 40 4.08 6.75 -7.03
N ARG A 41 2.98 6.76 -6.31
CA ARG A 41 2.61 5.72 -5.37
C ARG A 41 1.34 5.05 -5.88
N SER A 42 1.37 3.74 -6.03
CA SER A 42 0.23 3.01 -6.58
C SER A 42 -0.98 3.07 -5.65
N ARG A 43 -2.16 3.04 -6.25
CA ARG A 43 -3.43 2.96 -5.52
C ARG A 43 -3.51 1.75 -4.60
N GLU A 44 -2.89 0.62 -4.98
CA GLU A 44 -2.83 -0.58 -4.17
C GLU A 44 -2.02 -0.34 -2.89
N SER A 45 -0.86 0.30 -3.01
CA SER A 45 -0.03 0.71 -1.87
C SER A 45 -0.75 1.70 -0.97
N LEU A 46 -1.43 2.69 -1.55
CA LEU A 46 -2.24 3.66 -0.80
C LEU A 46 -3.40 2.98 -0.08
N LYS A 47 -4.13 2.13 -0.78
CA LYS A 47 -5.27 1.40 -0.22
C LYS A 47 -4.85 0.55 0.97
N ASN A 48 -3.76 -0.20 0.81
CA ASN A 48 -3.22 -1.01 1.89
C ASN A 48 -2.85 -0.13 3.11
N ALA A 49 -2.16 0.99 2.88
CA ALA A 49 -1.78 1.90 3.96
C ALA A 49 -3.00 2.50 4.69
N ILE A 50 -4.04 2.89 3.95
CA ILE A 50 -5.29 3.41 4.52
C ILE A 50 -6.00 2.32 5.33
N MET A 51 -6.13 1.10 4.81
CA MET A 51 -6.76 -0.02 5.50
C MET A 51 -6.04 -0.39 6.81
N VAL A 52 -4.70 -0.37 6.80
CA VAL A 52 -3.91 -0.60 8.01
C VAL A 52 -4.09 0.54 9.00
N GLN A 53 -3.94 1.78 8.58
CA GLN A 53 -3.98 2.93 9.48
C GLN A 53 -5.38 3.21 10.04
N SER A 54 -6.43 2.89 9.30
CA SER A 54 -7.82 2.98 9.77
C SER A 54 -8.23 1.89 10.76
N GLY A 55 -7.35 0.89 11.03
CA GLY A 55 -7.69 -0.28 11.84
C GLY A 55 -8.62 -1.27 11.14
N MET A 56 -8.95 -1.05 9.87
CA MET A 56 -9.86 -1.95 9.14
C MET A 56 -9.30 -3.35 8.93
N TYR A 57 -7.98 -3.54 9.02
CA TYR A 57 -7.37 -4.86 8.93
C TYR A 57 -7.22 -5.57 10.28
N ASP A 58 -7.67 -4.98 11.38
CA ASP A 58 -7.55 -5.59 12.71
C ASP A 58 -8.40 -6.86 12.85
N ASP A 59 -9.51 -6.94 12.11
CA ASP A 59 -10.41 -8.10 12.03
C ASP A 59 -10.22 -8.97 10.77
N LEU A 60 -9.07 -8.83 10.08
CA LEU A 60 -8.78 -9.58 8.86
C LEU A 60 -8.54 -11.05 9.14
N GLU A 61 -9.41 -11.89 8.62
CA GLU A 61 -9.19 -13.32 8.50
C GLU A 61 -8.82 -13.72 7.08
N THR A 62 -7.96 -14.73 6.95
CA THR A 62 -7.50 -15.23 5.66
C THR A 62 -7.72 -16.74 5.51
N SER A 63 -7.87 -17.17 4.28
CA SER A 63 -7.93 -18.58 3.90
C SER A 63 -6.97 -18.84 2.73
N LEU A 64 -6.67 -20.11 2.48
CA LEU A 64 -5.78 -20.53 1.39
C LEU A 64 -6.54 -21.46 0.45
N ASP A 65 -6.59 -21.03 -0.83
CA ASP A 65 -7.09 -21.84 -1.93
C ASP A 65 -6.26 -21.52 -3.18
N GLY A 66 -5.15 -22.24 -3.37
CA GLY A 66 -4.12 -21.90 -4.34
C GLY A 66 -3.35 -20.62 -4.00
N ALA A 67 -4.06 -19.55 -3.68
CA ALA A 67 -3.51 -18.28 -3.18
C ALA A 67 -4.16 -17.88 -1.85
N ALA A 68 -3.44 -17.08 -1.05
CA ALA A 68 -4.01 -16.48 0.15
C ALA A 68 -5.09 -15.46 -0.23
N GLN A 69 -6.25 -15.56 0.37
CA GLN A 69 -7.41 -14.71 0.12
C GLN A 69 -8.13 -14.36 1.42
N LYS A 70 -8.98 -13.34 1.40
CA LYS A 70 -9.81 -12.99 2.54
C LYS A 70 -10.83 -14.09 2.79
N LYS A 71 -10.97 -14.49 4.04
CA LYS A 71 -11.99 -15.46 4.43
C LYS A 71 -13.36 -14.76 4.43
N VAL A 72 -14.36 -15.46 3.88
CA VAL A 72 -15.73 -14.96 3.77
C VAL A 72 -16.70 -16.11 4.00
N SER A 73 -17.75 -15.88 4.78
CA SER A 73 -18.85 -16.81 5.02
C SER A 73 -20.14 -16.03 5.37
N GLU A 74 -21.23 -16.74 5.63
CA GLU A 74 -22.46 -16.12 6.15
C GLU A 74 -22.22 -15.41 7.48
N GLU A 75 -21.38 -15.97 8.36
CA GLU A 75 -21.05 -15.40 9.67
C GLU A 75 -19.93 -14.34 9.61
N LEU A 76 -19.15 -14.30 8.52
CA LEU A 76 -18.04 -13.37 8.33
C LEU A 76 -18.13 -12.71 6.95
N ASN A 77 -18.78 -11.57 6.88
CA ASN A 77 -19.05 -10.84 5.63
C ASN A 77 -18.87 -9.32 5.84
N ALA A 78 -19.09 -8.51 4.82
CA ALA A 78 -18.82 -7.08 4.91
C ALA A 78 -19.76 -6.31 5.86
N SER A 79 -20.85 -6.90 6.32
CA SER A 79 -21.73 -6.26 7.31
C SER A 79 -21.08 -6.22 8.70
N ASN A 80 -20.28 -7.23 9.04
CA ASN A 80 -19.69 -7.42 10.37
C ASN A 80 -18.14 -7.46 10.40
N CYS A 81 -17.46 -7.44 9.24
CA CYS A 81 -16.00 -7.45 9.13
C CYS A 81 -15.52 -6.22 8.33
N ARG A 82 -14.83 -5.29 8.99
CA ARG A 82 -14.30 -4.05 8.39
C ARG A 82 -13.24 -4.32 7.33
N ALA A 83 -12.46 -5.40 7.47
CA ALA A 83 -11.41 -5.76 6.51
C ALA A 83 -11.96 -6.03 5.10
N LEU A 84 -13.23 -6.37 4.98
CA LEU A 84 -13.88 -6.68 3.72
C LEU A 84 -14.37 -5.43 2.96
N GLU A 85 -14.30 -4.23 3.56
CA GLU A 85 -14.61 -2.96 2.89
C GLU A 85 -13.73 -2.71 1.66
N GLY A 86 -12.49 -3.14 1.71
CA GLY A 86 -11.57 -3.05 0.58
C GLY A 86 -11.94 -3.93 -0.62
N GLY A 87 -13.04 -4.68 -0.54
CA GLY A 87 -13.43 -5.68 -1.52
C GLY A 87 -12.75 -7.02 -1.28
N TYR A 88 -13.31 -8.07 -1.88
CA TYR A 88 -12.78 -9.42 -1.80
C TYR A 88 -13.16 -10.28 -3.01
N MET A 89 -12.39 -11.32 -3.21
CA MET A 89 -12.72 -12.50 -3.99
C MET A 89 -12.32 -13.69 -3.15
N ASN A 90 -13.26 -14.60 -2.91
CA ASN A 90 -13.03 -15.85 -2.19
C ASN A 90 -13.55 -16.98 -3.07
N THR A 91 -12.70 -17.99 -3.31
CA THR A 91 -12.99 -19.12 -4.20
C THR A 91 -13.12 -20.44 -3.44
N GLN A 92 -12.98 -20.42 -2.12
CA GLN A 92 -13.06 -21.60 -1.29
C GLN A 92 -14.52 -22.10 -1.20
N GLY A 93 -14.82 -23.14 -1.94
CA GLY A 93 -16.20 -23.66 -2.07
C GLY A 93 -17.01 -22.85 -3.06
N THR A 94 -18.00 -22.11 -2.59
CA THR A 94 -18.76 -21.17 -3.43
C THR A 94 -17.95 -19.91 -3.68
N THR A 95 -17.85 -19.48 -4.93
CA THR A 95 -17.12 -18.24 -5.27
C THR A 95 -17.96 -17.01 -4.92
N TYR A 96 -17.42 -16.19 -4.02
CA TYR A 96 -17.98 -14.90 -3.66
C TYR A 96 -17.07 -13.76 -4.10
N VAL A 97 -17.67 -12.73 -4.70
CA VAL A 97 -16.95 -11.53 -5.15
C VAL A 97 -17.69 -10.29 -4.67
N ARG A 98 -16.98 -9.37 -4.04
CA ARG A 98 -17.49 -8.06 -3.65
C ARG A 98 -16.54 -6.96 -4.10
N LYS A 99 -17.11 -5.94 -4.72
CA LYS A 99 -16.34 -4.72 -5.05
C LYS A 99 -15.98 -3.96 -3.78
N SER A 100 -14.91 -3.19 -3.85
CA SER A 100 -14.56 -2.25 -2.79
C SER A 100 -15.64 -1.19 -2.61
N SER A 101 -15.92 -0.77 -1.38
CA SER A 101 -16.78 0.38 -1.10
C SER A 101 -16.06 1.72 -1.28
N PHE A 102 -14.76 1.72 -1.50
CA PHE A 102 -14.01 2.93 -1.84
C PHE A 102 -12.94 2.65 -2.90
N TYR A 103 -12.65 3.66 -3.69
CA TYR A 103 -11.73 3.61 -4.82
C TYR A 103 -10.70 4.71 -4.71
N LEU A 104 -9.50 4.41 -5.18
CA LEU A 104 -8.37 5.35 -5.21
C LEU A 104 -7.81 5.43 -6.63
N THR A 105 -7.33 6.60 -7.00
CA THR A 105 -6.39 6.73 -8.12
C THR A 105 -4.97 6.55 -7.62
N ASP A 106 -4.04 6.32 -8.53
CA ASP A 106 -2.62 6.43 -8.20
C ASP A 106 -2.29 7.84 -7.73
N ALA A 107 -1.38 7.97 -6.75
CA ALA A 107 -0.84 9.25 -6.34
C ALA A 107 0.34 9.60 -7.24
N VAL A 108 0.12 10.52 -8.17
CA VAL A 108 1.11 10.94 -9.15
C VAL A 108 1.73 12.26 -8.73
N ALA A 109 3.06 12.39 -8.87
CA ALA A 109 3.78 13.61 -8.54
C ALA A 109 3.28 14.80 -9.38
N ALA A 110 3.19 15.97 -8.76
CA ALA A 110 2.83 17.21 -9.43
C ALA A 110 3.95 17.69 -10.36
N GLU A 111 5.20 17.33 -10.05
CA GLU A 111 6.38 17.70 -10.82
C GLU A 111 7.01 16.46 -11.47
N HIS A 112 7.77 16.67 -12.52
CA HIS A 112 8.47 15.57 -13.18
C HIS A 112 9.59 15.04 -12.29
N PHE A 113 9.82 13.74 -12.39
CA PHE A 113 10.83 13.03 -11.61
C PHE A 113 12.23 13.40 -12.09
N VAL A 114 13.07 13.80 -11.14
CA VAL A 114 14.51 13.94 -11.33
C VAL A 114 15.16 12.78 -10.60
N ASN A 115 15.95 11.98 -11.31
CA ASN A 115 16.55 10.78 -10.73
C ASN A 115 17.52 11.18 -9.62
N GLU A 116 17.21 10.76 -8.41
CA GLU A 116 18.09 10.83 -7.26
C GLU A 116 18.36 9.41 -6.78
N THR A 117 19.62 9.02 -6.89
CA THR A 117 20.05 7.69 -6.49
C THR A 117 20.89 7.78 -5.23
N ARG A 118 20.53 6.98 -4.23
CA ARG A 118 21.28 6.85 -2.98
C ARG A 118 22.02 5.53 -2.94
N PHE A 119 23.32 5.63 -2.69
CA PHE A 119 24.19 4.48 -2.51
C PHE A 119 24.44 4.23 -1.03
N HIS A 120 24.32 2.99 -0.61
CA HIS A 120 24.56 2.55 0.75
C HIS A 120 25.41 1.29 0.76
N ASN A 121 26.09 1.06 1.89
CA ASN A 121 26.78 -0.17 2.16
C ASN A 121 26.88 -0.43 3.67
N ASN A 122 27.30 -1.62 4.04
CA ASN A 122 27.58 -2.02 5.42
C ASN A 122 29.06 -1.89 5.78
N LEU A 123 29.74 -0.85 5.27
CA LEU A 123 31.18 -0.68 5.36
C LEU A 123 31.72 -0.80 6.80
N TYR A 124 31.01 -0.22 7.78
CA TYR A 124 31.41 -0.29 9.18
C TYR A 124 31.50 -1.74 9.69
N LEU A 125 30.48 -2.54 9.43
CA LEU A 125 30.45 -3.95 9.84
C LEU A 125 31.49 -4.77 9.08
N ALA A 126 31.58 -4.57 7.76
CA ALA A 126 32.58 -5.25 6.93
C ALA A 126 34.03 -4.93 7.36
N THR A 127 34.30 -3.67 7.74
CA THR A 127 35.61 -3.26 8.21
C THR A 127 35.97 -3.91 9.55
N ASN A 128 35.02 -4.00 10.49
CA ASN A 128 35.27 -4.65 11.79
C ASN A 128 35.52 -6.16 11.61
N TYR A 129 34.69 -6.84 10.82
CA TYR A 129 34.90 -8.24 10.51
C TYR A 129 36.27 -8.48 9.83
N ALA A 130 36.61 -7.66 8.83
CA ALA A 130 37.89 -7.75 8.14
C ALA A 130 39.09 -7.61 9.06
N LYS A 131 39.04 -6.69 10.05
CA LYS A 131 40.09 -6.55 11.08
C LYS A 131 40.26 -7.81 11.90
N GLU A 132 39.18 -8.43 12.33
CA GLU A 132 39.20 -9.67 13.11
C GLU A 132 39.76 -10.84 12.29
N GLN A 133 39.50 -10.88 10.99
CA GLN A 133 39.97 -11.93 10.10
C GLN A 133 41.31 -11.64 9.42
N GLY A 134 41.91 -10.48 9.67
CA GLY A 134 43.20 -10.08 9.06
C GLY A 134 43.13 -9.87 7.54
N ILE A 135 41.95 -9.51 6.99
CA ILE A 135 41.75 -9.26 5.57
C ILE A 135 41.53 -7.77 5.27
N SER A 136 41.79 -7.36 4.02
CA SER A 136 41.60 -5.98 3.59
C SER A 136 40.24 -5.82 2.89
N VAL A 137 39.43 -4.89 3.37
CA VAL A 137 38.16 -4.55 2.73
C VAL A 137 38.36 -3.95 1.33
N GLN A 138 39.45 -3.22 1.11
CA GLN A 138 39.75 -2.58 -0.18
C GLN A 138 40.10 -3.58 -1.28
N SER A 139 40.88 -4.61 -0.94
CA SER A 139 41.28 -5.63 -1.92
C SER A 139 40.35 -6.85 -1.95
N ASN A 140 39.53 -7.07 -0.93
CA ASN A 140 38.75 -8.27 -0.74
C ASN A 140 37.36 -7.98 -0.10
N GLY A 141 36.64 -6.99 -0.61
CA GLY A 141 35.37 -6.54 -0.07
C GLY A 141 34.33 -7.66 0.02
N GLY A 142 34.28 -8.57 -0.96
CA GLY A 142 33.38 -9.72 -0.95
C GLY A 142 33.68 -10.68 0.21
N SER A 143 34.93 -11.01 0.46
CA SER A 143 35.36 -11.86 1.58
C SER A 143 35.18 -11.18 2.95
N ALA A 144 35.15 -9.86 2.99
CA ALA A 144 34.81 -9.06 4.16
C ALA A 144 33.30 -8.91 4.38
N GLY A 145 32.47 -9.50 3.53
CA GLY A 145 31.01 -9.38 3.61
C GLY A 145 30.49 -7.98 3.29
N LEU A 146 31.21 -7.20 2.47
CA LEU A 146 30.76 -5.90 2.00
C LEU A 146 29.57 -6.07 1.04
N MET A 147 28.43 -5.47 1.38
CA MET A 147 27.21 -5.54 0.58
C MET A 147 26.77 -4.12 0.15
N PRO A 148 27.20 -3.65 -1.02
CA PRO A 148 26.72 -2.39 -1.57
C PRO A 148 25.28 -2.55 -2.09
N TYR A 149 24.45 -1.52 -1.87
CA TYR A 149 23.13 -1.44 -2.47
C TYR A 149 22.79 0.00 -2.86
N GLN A 150 21.92 0.13 -3.84
CA GLN A 150 21.52 1.41 -4.42
C GLN A 150 20.02 1.47 -4.53
N TYR A 151 19.43 2.60 -4.16
CA TYR A 151 18.02 2.84 -4.37
C TYR A 151 17.76 4.26 -4.86
N GLU A 152 16.75 4.40 -5.69
CA GLU A 152 16.20 5.70 -6.03
C GLU A 152 15.40 6.22 -4.84
N TYR A 153 15.45 7.54 -4.65
CA TYR A 153 14.67 8.20 -3.62
C TYR A 153 13.74 9.23 -4.27
N ASP A 154 12.51 9.26 -3.80
CA ASP A 154 11.56 10.29 -4.14
C ASP A 154 10.65 10.60 -2.95
N LYS A 155 10.60 11.88 -2.62
CA LYS A 155 9.60 12.47 -1.74
C LYS A 155 9.13 13.76 -2.38
N SER A 156 7.92 13.76 -2.88
CA SER A 156 7.37 14.88 -3.66
C SER A 156 5.90 15.10 -3.38
N LEU A 157 5.41 16.27 -3.79
CA LEU A 157 3.99 16.56 -3.75
C LEU A 157 3.24 15.69 -4.75
N LYS A 158 2.34 14.83 -4.27
CA LYS A 158 1.54 13.94 -5.09
C LYS A 158 0.05 14.24 -4.96
N ILE A 159 -0.66 13.97 -6.02
CA ILE A 159 -2.10 14.21 -6.13
C ILE A 159 -2.79 12.87 -6.42
N TYR A 160 -3.83 12.57 -5.65
CA TYR A 160 -4.72 11.44 -5.88
C TYR A 160 -6.16 11.76 -5.51
N SER A 161 -7.08 10.98 -6.00
CA SER A 161 -8.50 11.06 -5.61
C SER A 161 -8.94 9.79 -4.92
N MET A 162 -9.81 9.95 -3.93
CA MET A 162 -10.51 8.87 -3.26
C MET A 162 -12.01 9.09 -3.38
N THR A 163 -12.75 8.07 -3.79
CA THR A 163 -14.23 8.08 -3.81
C THR A 163 -14.75 6.96 -2.93
N ILE A 164 -15.62 7.30 -2.00
CA ILE A 164 -16.33 6.37 -1.11
C ILE A 164 -17.76 6.26 -1.63
N ASP A 165 -18.20 5.04 -1.92
CA ASP A 165 -19.60 4.72 -2.21
C ASP A 165 -20.32 4.46 -0.89
N LEU A 166 -21.05 5.46 -0.42
CA LEU A 166 -21.72 5.42 0.89
C LEU A 166 -22.83 4.37 0.96
N GLU A 167 -23.37 3.94 -0.19
CA GLU A 167 -24.38 2.88 -0.23
C GLU A 167 -23.78 1.48 -0.09
N MET A 168 -22.48 1.35 -0.41
CA MET A 168 -21.76 0.07 -0.32
C MET A 168 -21.07 -0.15 1.04
N ILE A 169 -20.90 0.91 1.86
CA ILE A 169 -20.30 0.80 3.19
C ILE A 169 -21.14 -0.15 4.07
N GLY A 170 -20.48 -1.15 4.62
CA GLY A 170 -21.08 -2.13 5.52
C GLY A 170 -22.15 -3.03 4.88
N LYS A 171 -22.25 -3.04 3.56
CA LYS A 171 -23.23 -3.86 2.85
C LYS A 171 -22.56 -5.03 2.15
N ASP A 172 -23.14 -6.21 2.28
CA ASP A 172 -22.74 -7.40 1.55
C ASP A 172 -23.91 -7.97 0.73
N GLU A 173 -23.80 -7.82 -0.59
CA GLU A 173 -24.87 -8.26 -1.50
C GLU A 173 -24.91 -9.79 -1.67
N ASN A 174 -23.80 -10.49 -1.41
CA ASN A 174 -23.75 -11.95 -1.51
C ASN A 174 -24.57 -12.62 -0.41
N PHE A 175 -24.67 -11.98 0.77
CA PHE A 175 -25.37 -12.52 1.94
C PHE A 175 -26.63 -11.72 2.27
N HIS A 176 -26.95 -10.66 1.50
CA HIS A 176 -28.07 -9.76 1.75
C HIS A 176 -28.05 -9.12 3.15
N GLU A 177 -26.87 -8.86 3.67
CA GLU A 177 -26.65 -8.30 4.99
C GLU A 177 -26.07 -6.88 4.93
N GLU A 178 -26.33 -6.13 5.99
CA GLU A 178 -25.95 -4.73 6.07
C GLU A 178 -25.71 -4.32 7.52
N ALA A 179 -24.59 -3.62 7.75
CA ALA A 179 -24.25 -3.03 9.04
C ALA A 179 -25.27 -1.93 9.43
N ASP A 180 -25.41 -1.66 10.70
CA ASP A 180 -26.23 -0.57 11.17
C ASP A 180 -25.65 0.81 10.79
N ALA A 181 -26.46 1.86 10.91
CA ALA A 181 -26.09 3.20 10.51
C ALA A 181 -24.91 3.76 11.32
N LYS A 182 -24.75 3.36 12.57
CA LYS A 182 -23.67 3.79 13.44
C LYS A 182 -22.34 3.19 12.98
N GLU A 183 -22.31 1.86 12.76
CA GLU A 183 -21.13 1.16 12.27
C GLU A 183 -20.69 1.68 10.89
N LYS A 184 -21.63 1.94 9.98
CA LYS A 184 -21.32 2.56 8.68
C LYS A 184 -20.67 3.93 8.83
N ALA A 185 -21.21 4.78 9.71
CA ALA A 185 -20.63 6.09 9.98
C ALA A 185 -19.21 5.98 10.57
N GLU A 186 -18.99 5.07 11.51
CA GLU A 186 -17.66 4.82 12.08
C GLU A 186 -16.65 4.37 11.03
N ARG A 187 -17.03 3.50 10.09
CA ARG A 187 -16.17 3.07 8.98
C ARG A 187 -15.77 4.24 8.07
N VAL A 188 -16.73 5.10 7.74
CA VAL A 188 -16.44 6.29 6.92
C VAL A 188 -15.50 7.24 7.65
N ILE A 189 -15.74 7.50 8.94
CA ILE A 189 -14.88 8.34 9.78
C ILE A 189 -13.48 7.76 9.83
N ALA A 190 -13.32 6.46 10.09
CA ALA A 190 -12.02 5.81 10.15
C ALA A 190 -11.23 5.92 8.82
N LEU A 191 -11.92 5.82 7.67
CA LEU A 191 -11.29 6.03 6.36
C LEU A 191 -10.85 7.48 6.17
N LEU A 192 -11.66 8.46 6.57
CA LEU A 192 -11.33 9.89 6.45
C LEU A 192 -10.17 10.27 7.37
N ASP A 193 -10.20 9.82 8.62
CA ASP A 193 -9.12 10.04 9.60
C ASP A 193 -7.80 9.43 9.11
N ALA A 194 -7.87 8.22 8.53
CA ALA A 194 -6.69 7.57 7.97
C ALA A 194 -6.11 8.33 6.76
N VAL A 195 -6.94 8.95 5.94
CA VAL A 195 -6.49 9.77 4.81
C VAL A 195 -5.88 11.09 5.30
N GLU A 196 -6.51 11.75 6.27
CA GLU A 196 -6.03 13.01 6.85
C GLU A 196 -4.68 12.84 7.54
N ASN A 197 -4.52 11.75 8.28
CA ASN A 197 -3.34 11.50 9.11
C ASN A 197 -2.42 10.40 8.55
N LEU A 198 -2.44 10.15 7.24
CA LEU A 198 -1.70 9.06 6.62
C LEU A 198 -0.20 9.18 6.86
N SER A 199 0.32 8.35 7.76
CA SER A 199 1.72 8.36 8.21
C SER A 199 2.50 7.08 7.86
N LEU A 200 1.82 6.06 7.33
CA LEU A 200 2.48 4.83 6.91
C LEU A 200 3.45 5.07 5.76
N VAL A 201 4.72 4.93 6.09
CA VAL A 201 5.83 5.05 5.14
C VAL A 201 5.98 3.73 4.41
N VAL A 202 5.88 3.78 3.09
CA VAL A 202 6.37 2.67 2.27
C VAL A 202 7.89 2.70 2.34
N ARG A 203 8.50 1.59 2.71
CA ARG A 203 9.95 1.50 2.72
C ARG A 203 10.53 1.97 1.40
N GLY A 204 11.31 2.96 1.52
CA GLY A 204 12.23 3.42 0.56
C GLY A 204 13.62 3.24 1.08
#